data_f1b41d6111ab8064dbd8480d89ee9fbe
#
_entry.id   f1b41d6111ab8064dbd8480d89ee9fbe
#
_cell.length_a   1.000
_cell.length_b   1.000
_cell.length_c   1.000
_cell.angle_alpha   90.00
_cell.angle_beta   90.00
_cell.angle_gamma   90.00
#
_symmetry.space_group_name_H-M   'P 1'
#
loop_
_entity.id
_entity.type
_entity.pdbx_description
1 polymer ?
#
loop_
_entity_poly.entity_id
_entity_poly.type
_entity_poly.pdbx_seq_one_letter_code
_entity_poly.pdbx_strand_id
1 'polypeptide(L)'
;MIFNWSPKACHCNARLAAELPPAGRRHVRRLSFALMIVWLCYCSVPAAAQSLKVPFAALSPNYAPLWIADQAGLFKKYGLDVQLIYISAGSVIVPAILSGQVDIANMSSAPALTAWAHGAELRAVGVTSNRLLHVIMTRSSIKRPEELKNKKIGGDRYGSLSDLILREALRYYKLVPDRDVAVIQTGGLPERLGALKVGAVDGAIVTGDTALEAEKLGFHKLIDLSQLPIQYPSSTIIVSKSFLAAKRETVKRFLCGWIEGIKTAKIDKNYTISVMQKFLKTSDRSVLDKIFEVYKTVHEKVPTPDPKLMGVALKQLAATVPQANQLKVEDFTDSSLIAELESEGFIAKVYDGR
;
A
#
# COMPACT_ATOMS: atom_id res chain seq x y z
N MET A 1 -31.39 -40.47 14.79
CA MET A 1 -30.52 -41.17 15.76
C MET A 1 -29.80 -40.11 16.58
N ILE A 2 -30.27 -39.94 17.81
CA ILE A 2 -29.78 -38.89 18.74
C ILE A 2 -28.80 -39.61 19.65
N PHE A 3 -27.50 -39.25 19.57
CA PHE A 3 -26.49 -39.77 20.50
C PHE A 3 -26.38 -38.82 21.70
N ASN A 4 -26.83 -39.34 22.83
CA ASN A 4 -26.78 -38.72 24.14
C ASN A 4 -25.41 -39.02 24.78
N TRP A 5 -24.56 -38.02 24.99
CA TRP A 5 -23.27 -38.19 25.67
C TRP A 5 -23.37 -37.65 27.11
N SER A 6 -23.33 -38.57 28.05
CA SER A 6 -23.32 -38.28 29.49
C SER A 6 -21.88 -38.16 29.99
N PRO A 7 -21.49 -37.08 30.71
CA PRO A 7 -20.16 -36.95 31.27
C PRO A 7 -20.05 -37.77 32.55
N LYS A 8 -19.28 -38.85 32.55
CA LYS A 8 -18.87 -39.57 33.78
C LYS A 8 -17.85 -38.69 34.52
N ALA A 9 -18.24 -38.19 35.68
CA ALA A 9 -17.36 -37.53 36.63
C ALA A 9 -16.27 -38.50 37.12
N CYS A 10 -15.02 -38.14 36.86
CA CYS A 10 -13.85 -38.81 37.46
C CYS A 10 -13.74 -38.29 38.92
N HIS A 11 -14.24 -39.07 39.86
CA HIS A 11 -13.92 -38.89 41.28
C HIS A 11 -12.46 -39.32 41.52
N CYS A 12 -11.56 -38.36 41.57
CA CYS A 12 -10.20 -38.56 42.04
C CYS A 12 -10.21 -38.60 43.55
N ASN A 13 -9.82 -39.76 44.10
CA ASN A 13 -9.88 -40.12 45.49
C ASN A 13 -8.99 -39.20 46.36
N ALA A 14 -9.62 -38.32 47.14
CA ALA A 14 -8.98 -37.39 48.09
C ALA A 14 -8.46 -38.06 49.38
N ARG A 15 -8.36 -39.41 49.45
CA ARG A 15 -8.00 -40.16 50.67
C ARG A 15 -6.53 -40.54 50.85
N LEU A 16 -5.66 -40.23 49.86
CA LEU A 16 -4.23 -40.59 49.95
C LEU A 16 -3.32 -39.55 50.58
N ALA A 17 -3.85 -38.39 51.01
CA ALA A 17 -3.03 -37.32 51.57
C ALA A 17 -3.01 -37.28 53.08
N ALA A 18 -3.67 -38.20 53.79
CA ALA A 18 -3.83 -38.14 55.28
C ALA A 18 -2.81 -38.93 56.09
N GLU A 19 -1.96 -39.79 55.50
CA GLU A 19 -1.11 -40.72 56.26
C GLU A 19 0.41 -40.52 56.07
N LEU A 20 0.88 -39.39 55.60
CA LEU A 20 2.33 -39.10 55.56
C LEU A 20 2.81 -38.38 56.83
N PRO A 21 3.93 -38.82 57.41
CA PRO A 21 4.50 -38.21 58.61
C PRO A 21 4.94 -36.77 58.35
N PRO A 22 4.97 -35.85 59.37
CA PRO A 22 5.13 -34.42 59.17
C PRO A 22 6.43 -33.97 58.48
N ALA A 23 7.46 -34.83 58.43
CA ALA A 23 8.71 -34.58 57.72
C ALA A 23 8.55 -34.67 56.18
N GLY A 24 7.68 -35.56 55.68
CA GLY A 24 7.42 -35.74 54.23
C GLY A 24 6.61 -34.57 53.60
N ARG A 25 5.77 -33.90 54.40
CA ARG A 25 4.93 -32.79 53.90
C ARG A 25 5.75 -31.55 53.48
N ARG A 26 6.92 -31.30 54.08
CA ARG A 26 7.78 -30.16 53.66
C ARG A 26 8.49 -30.39 52.33
N HIS A 27 8.88 -31.64 52.03
CA HIS A 27 9.54 -31.99 50.77
C HIS A 27 8.53 -32.02 49.62
N VAL A 28 7.34 -32.58 49.82
CA VAL A 28 6.28 -32.61 48.80
C VAL A 28 5.82 -31.20 48.46
N ARG A 29 5.66 -30.27 49.44
CA ARG A 29 5.32 -28.89 49.15
C ARG A 29 6.44 -28.14 48.39
N ARG A 30 7.72 -28.41 48.69
CA ARG A 30 8.85 -27.82 47.95
C ARG A 30 8.95 -28.35 46.51
N LEU A 31 8.73 -29.65 46.27
CA LEU A 31 8.68 -30.24 44.96
C LEU A 31 7.48 -29.71 44.12
N SER A 32 6.31 -29.58 44.76
CA SER A 32 5.12 -29.03 44.08
C SER A 32 5.31 -27.57 43.67
N PHE A 33 6.00 -26.75 44.52
CA PHE A 33 6.31 -25.36 44.22
C PHE A 33 7.38 -25.24 43.12
N ALA A 34 8.40 -26.09 43.14
CA ALA A 34 9.43 -26.16 42.11
C ALA A 34 8.85 -26.61 40.75
N LEU A 35 7.96 -27.61 40.73
CA LEU A 35 7.24 -28.06 39.52
C LEU A 35 6.27 -26.99 38.97
N MET A 36 5.64 -26.20 39.84
CA MET A 36 4.76 -25.10 39.45
C MET A 36 5.55 -23.94 38.83
N ILE A 37 6.75 -23.63 39.33
CA ILE A 37 7.64 -22.60 38.77
C ILE A 37 8.20 -23.07 37.42
N VAL A 38 8.59 -24.33 37.27
CA VAL A 38 9.06 -24.90 36.02
C VAL A 38 7.93 -24.90 34.99
N TRP A 39 6.69 -25.16 35.39
CA TRP A 39 5.53 -25.13 34.49
C TRP A 39 5.17 -23.73 34.04
N LEU A 40 5.33 -22.70 34.89
CA LEU A 40 5.17 -21.28 34.54
C LEU A 40 6.26 -20.77 33.58
N CYS A 41 7.48 -21.29 33.66
CA CYS A 41 8.55 -20.96 32.72
C CYS A 41 8.39 -21.63 31.33
N TYR A 42 7.71 -22.75 31.23
CA TYR A 42 7.47 -23.44 29.95
C TYR A 42 6.29 -22.87 29.15
N CYS A 43 5.41 -22.07 29.76
CA CYS A 43 4.25 -21.49 29.09
C CYS A 43 4.52 -20.13 28.38
N SER A 44 5.73 -19.62 28.41
CA SER A 44 6.13 -18.49 27.54
C SER A 44 6.50 -19.01 26.14
N VAL A 45 5.53 -19.58 25.43
CA VAL A 45 5.61 -19.68 23.96
C VAL A 45 5.71 -18.24 23.47
N PRO A 46 6.81 -17.82 22.83
CA PRO A 46 6.84 -16.49 22.24
C PRO A 46 5.65 -16.47 21.26
N ALA A 47 4.68 -15.59 21.52
CA ALA A 47 3.63 -15.32 20.54
C ALA A 47 4.37 -14.98 19.27
N ALA A 48 4.31 -15.84 18.26
CA ALA A 48 4.90 -15.56 16.97
C ALA A 48 4.36 -14.20 16.56
N ALA A 49 5.25 -13.21 16.47
CA ALA A 49 4.86 -11.86 16.11
C ALA A 49 4.14 -11.97 14.77
N GLN A 50 2.83 -11.74 14.79
CA GLN A 50 2.03 -11.80 13.57
C GLN A 50 2.62 -10.79 12.60
N SER A 51 3.09 -11.25 11.44
CA SER A 51 3.70 -10.36 10.47
C SER A 51 2.64 -9.41 9.91
N LEU A 52 3.00 -8.13 9.79
CA LEU A 52 2.14 -7.11 9.18
C LEU A 52 2.04 -7.37 7.68
N LYS A 53 0.83 -7.56 7.20
CA LYS A 53 0.56 -7.72 5.76
C LYS A 53 0.40 -6.36 5.11
N VAL A 54 1.33 -6.03 4.22
CA VAL A 54 1.40 -4.70 3.60
C VAL A 54 1.30 -4.82 2.08
N PRO A 55 0.09 -4.70 1.51
CA PRO A 55 -0.09 -4.66 0.07
C PRO A 55 0.40 -3.34 -0.53
N PHE A 56 0.86 -3.44 -1.79
CA PHE A 56 1.13 -2.29 -2.66
C PHE A 56 0.47 -2.47 -4.02
N ALA A 57 -0.01 -1.35 -4.61
CA ALA A 57 -1.00 -1.39 -5.68
C ALA A 57 -0.43 -1.54 -7.10
N ALA A 58 0.87 -1.33 -7.33
CA ALA A 58 1.46 -1.44 -8.67
C ALA A 58 2.95 -1.76 -8.62
N LEU A 59 3.45 -2.42 -9.67
CA LEU A 59 4.88 -2.56 -9.93
C LEU A 59 5.37 -1.26 -10.59
N SER A 60 5.52 -0.21 -9.79
CA SER A 60 5.91 1.13 -10.22
C SER A 60 6.91 1.74 -9.24
N PRO A 61 7.89 2.52 -9.71
CA PRO A 61 8.88 3.21 -8.87
C PRO A 61 8.28 4.12 -7.79
N ASN A 62 7.02 4.48 -7.87
CA ASN A 62 6.30 5.17 -6.78
C ASN A 62 6.33 4.41 -5.45
N TYR A 63 6.49 3.08 -5.51
CA TYR A 63 6.55 2.21 -4.33
C TYR A 63 7.98 1.85 -3.92
N ALA A 64 9.00 2.39 -4.62
CA ALA A 64 10.40 2.13 -4.30
C ALA A 64 10.77 2.39 -2.83
N PRO A 65 10.29 3.46 -2.16
CA PRO A 65 10.54 3.64 -0.72
C PRO A 65 10.09 2.46 0.15
N LEU A 66 8.94 1.87 -0.15
CA LEU A 66 8.42 0.71 0.56
C LEU A 66 9.29 -0.53 0.32
N TRP A 67 9.65 -0.79 -0.95
CA TRP A 67 10.50 -1.92 -1.33
C TRP A 67 11.89 -1.81 -0.70
N ILE A 68 12.46 -0.59 -0.68
CA ILE A 68 13.75 -0.30 -0.06
C ILE A 68 13.68 -0.53 1.45
N ALA A 69 12.63 -0.05 2.11
CA ALA A 69 12.45 -0.25 3.55
C ALA A 69 12.41 -1.73 3.92
N ASP A 70 11.76 -2.57 3.11
CA ASP A 70 11.74 -4.01 3.28
C ASP A 70 13.12 -4.64 3.02
N GLN A 71 13.71 -4.40 1.84
CA GLN A 71 14.96 -5.03 1.41
C GLN A 71 16.16 -4.62 2.27
N ALA A 72 16.17 -3.39 2.80
CA ALA A 72 17.21 -2.89 3.73
C ALA A 72 16.95 -3.29 5.19
N GLY A 73 15.88 -4.03 5.48
CA GLY A 73 15.54 -4.45 6.84
C GLY A 73 15.11 -3.29 7.75
N LEU A 74 14.69 -2.15 7.19
CA LEU A 74 14.35 -0.98 7.99
C LEU A 74 13.11 -1.23 8.86
N PHE A 75 12.14 -2.00 8.40
CA PHE A 75 11.01 -2.40 9.25
C PHE A 75 11.45 -3.25 10.43
N LYS A 76 12.37 -4.20 10.22
CA LYS A 76 12.95 -5.03 11.29
C LYS A 76 13.72 -4.19 12.29
N LYS A 77 14.43 -3.16 11.85
CA LYS A 77 15.12 -2.17 12.73
C LYS A 77 14.14 -1.54 13.72
N TYR A 78 12.89 -1.35 13.34
CA TYR A 78 11.81 -0.82 14.20
C TYR A 78 10.96 -1.92 14.85
N GLY A 79 11.45 -3.18 14.88
CA GLY A 79 10.79 -4.29 15.56
C GLY A 79 9.50 -4.75 14.86
N LEU A 80 9.41 -4.56 13.54
CA LEU A 80 8.28 -5.00 12.75
C LEU A 80 8.69 -6.13 11.79
N ASP A 81 7.90 -7.20 11.77
CA ASP A 81 7.93 -8.20 10.72
C ASP A 81 6.90 -7.81 9.66
N VAL A 82 7.35 -7.45 8.46
CA VAL A 82 6.51 -6.95 7.37
C VAL A 82 6.53 -7.94 6.21
N GLN A 83 5.35 -8.31 5.74
CA GLN A 83 5.17 -9.09 4.52
C GLN A 83 4.62 -8.19 3.42
N LEU A 84 5.43 -7.86 2.43
CA LEU A 84 4.96 -7.13 1.24
C LEU A 84 4.18 -8.04 0.31
N ILE A 85 3.01 -7.57 -0.15
CA ILE A 85 2.12 -8.31 -1.04
C ILE A 85 1.78 -7.44 -2.24
N TYR A 86 2.12 -7.87 -3.45
CA TYR A 86 1.64 -7.20 -4.65
C TYR A 86 0.18 -7.57 -4.91
N ILE A 87 -0.71 -6.58 -4.89
CA ILE A 87 -2.12 -6.70 -5.26
C ILE A 87 -2.42 -5.59 -6.26
N SER A 88 -2.53 -5.94 -7.55
CA SER A 88 -2.87 -4.98 -8.59
C SER A 88 -4.19 -4.29 -8.27
N ALA A 89 -4.19 -2.95 -8.36
CA ALA A 89 -5.29 -2.04 -8.11
C ALA A 89 -5.69 -1.82 -6.64
N GLY A 90 -5.70 -0.55 -6.23
CA GLY A 90 -6.16 -0.15 -4.90
C GLY A 90 -7.62 -0.50 -4.62
N SER A 91 -8.47 -0.58 -5.66
CA SER A 91 -9.87 -1.00 -5.51
C SER A 91 -10.02 -2.46 -5.03
N VAL A 92 -9.00 -3.30 -5.24
CA VAL A 92 -8.95 -4.68 -4.69
C VAL A 92 -8.37 -4.67 -3.27
N ILE A 93 -7.47 -3.74 -2.96
CA ILE A 93 -6.84 -3.64 -1.63
C ILE A 93 -7.83 -3.12 -0.58
N VAL A 94 -8.70 -2.18 -0.93
CA VAL A 94 -9.64 -1.54 0.03
C VAL A 94 -10.51 -2.56 0.76
N PRO A 95 -11.20 -3.50 0.11
CA PRO A 95 -11.97 -4.53 0.83
C PRO A 95 -11.11 -5.38 1.78
N ALA A 96 -9.85 -5.66 1.42
CA ALA A 96 -8.94 -6.42 2.27
C ALA A 96 -8.53 -5.66 3.54
N ILE A 97 -8.38 -4.32 3.47
CA ILE A 97 -8.16 -3.47 4.66
C ILE A 97 -9.39 -3.49 5.55
N LEU A 98 -10.57 -3.31 4.97
CA LEU A 98 -11.82 -3.22 5.72
C LEU A 98 -12.19 -4.53 6.42
N SER A 99 -11.84 -5.67 5.81
CA SER A 99 -12.03 -7.00 6.41
C SER A 99 -10.93 -7.41 7.40
N GLY A 100 -9.86 -6.60 7.56
CA GLY A 100 -8.71 -6.93 8.41
C GLY A 100 -7.82 -8.04 7.85
N GLN A 101 -7.94 -8.40 6.57
CA GLN A 101 -7.03 -9.36 5.91
C GLN A 101 -5.64 -8.78 5.70
N VAL A 102 -5.53 -7.45 5.59
CA VAL A 102 -4.28 -6.71 5.52
C VAL A 102 -4.33 -5.53 6.50
N ASP A 103 -3.16 -5.09 6.96
CA ASP A 103 -3.02 -4.17 8.09
C ASP A 103 -2.80 -2.71 7.65
N ILE A 104 -1.80 -2.51 6.79
CA ILE A 104 -1.36 -1.21 6.27
C ILE A 104 -1.20 -1.37 4.75
N ALA A 105 -1.70 -0.44 3.96
CA ALA A 105 -1.52 -0.49 2.52
C ALA A 105 -0.77 0.73 1.97
N ASN A 106 0.08 0.51 0.97
CA ASN A 106 0.63 1.59 0.14
C ASN A 106 -0.06 1.56 -1.23
N MET A 107 -0.90 2.55 -1.47
CA MET A 107 -1.66 2.68 -2.72
C MET A 107 -1.97 4.16 -3.01
N SER A 108 -2.61 4.47 -4.13
CA SER A 108 -3.09 5.84 -4.32
C SER A 108 -4.28 6.16 -3.41
N SER A 109 -4.49 7.44 -3.15
CA SER A 109 -5.63 7.90 -2.35
C SER A 109 -6.99 7.67 -3.04
N ALA A 110 -7.05 7.68 -4.37
CA ALA A 110 -8.30 7.70 -5.12
C ALA A 110 -9.27 6.55 -4.79
N PRO A 111 -8.91 5.26 -4.81
CA PRO A 111 -9.83 4.18 -4.43
C PRO A 111 -10.22 4.23 -2.94
N ALA A 112 -9.31 4.69 -2.05
CA ALA A 112 -9.63 4.86 -0.63
C ALA A 112 -10.61 6.01 -0.40
N LEU A 113 -10.44 7.15 -1.08
CA LEU A 113 -11.38 8.26 -1.08
C LEU A 113 -12.75 7.85 -1.62
N THR A 114 -12.78 7.06 -2.69
CA THR A 114 -14.03 6.52 -3.24
C THR A 114 -14.76 5.66 -2.21
N ALA A 115 -14.07 4.73 -1.58
CA ALA A 115 -14.66 3.86 -0.55
C ALA A 115 -15.09 4.67 0.68
N TRP A 116 -14.28 5.65 1.10
CA TRP A 116 -14.62 6.53 2.21
C TRP A 116 -15.85 7.39 1.92
N ALA A 117 -16.02 7.86 0.69
CA ALA A 117 -17.24 8.56 0.27
C ALA A 117 -18.49 7.67 0.33
N HIS A 118 -18.31 6.36 0.32
CA HIS A 118 -19.39 5.37 0.54
C HIS A 118 -19.46 4.84 1.98
N GLY A 119 -18.82 5.54 2.94
CA GLY A 119 -18.92 5.23 4.37
C GLY A 119 -17.84 4.30 4.93
N ALA A 120 -16.78 3.96 4.17
CA ALA A 120 -15.68 3.16 4.68
C ALA A 120 -14.81 3.95 5.68
N GLU A 121 -14.53 3.37 6.84
CA GLU A 121 -13.71 4.01 7.87
C GLU A 121 -12.21 3.81 7.61
N LEU A 122 -11.65 4.64 6.73
CA LEU A 122 -10.24 4.63 6.33
C LEU A 122 -9.53 5.92 6.76
N ARG A 123 -8.20 5.84 6.91
CA ARG A 123 -7.32 6.98 7.19
C ARG A 123 -6.09 6.95 6.29
N ALA A 124 -5.73 8.11 5.74
CA ALA A 124 -4.44 8.36 5.10
C ALA A 124 -3.48 8.91 6.15
N VAL A 125 -2.41 8.17 6.46
CA VAL A 125 -1.45 8.50 7.51
C VAL A 125 -0.08 8.91 6.98
N GLY A 126 0.15 8.83 5.68
CA GLY A 126 1.39 9.26 5.03
C GLY A 126 1.23 9.36 3.51
N VAL A 127 1.91 10.32 2.89
CA VAL A 127 1.91 10.53 1.43
C VAL A 127 3.30 10.88 0.95
N THR A 128 3.86 10.11 0.02
CA THR A 128 5.19 10.43 -0.54
C THR A 128 5.13 11.06 -1.92
N SER A 129 4.06 10.85 -2.67
CA SER A 129 3.98 11.32 -4.05
C SER A 129 2.63 11.96 -4.34
N ASN A 130 2.71 13.25 -4.67
CA ASN A 130 1.57 14.11 -5.03
C ASN A 130 1.46 14.34 -6.54
N ARG A 131 2.34 13.69 -7.33
CA ARG A 131 2.41 13.86 -8.78
C ARG A 131 1.96 12.61 -9.51
N LEU A 132 1.17 12.80 -10.56
CA LEU A 132 0.83 11.76 -11.51
C LEU A 132 1.91 11.69 -12.58
N LEU A 133 2.55 10.54 -12.70
CA LEU A 133 3.53 10.24 -13.77
C LEU A 133 2.95 9.24 -14.76
N HIS A 134 1.65 9.33 -15.00
CA HIS A 134 0.95 8.47 -15.96
C HIS A 134 0.90 9.11 -17.33
N VAL A 135 0.97 8.26 -18.35
CA VAL A 135 0.85 8.64 -19.74
C VAL A 135 -0.08 7.68 -20.46
N ILE A 136 -0.75 8.13 -21.51
CA ILE A 136 -1.48 7.25 -22.43
C ILE A 136 -0.56 6.99 -23.62
N MET A 137 -0.11 5.74 -23.73
CA MET A 137 0.66 5.24 -24.86
C MET A 137 -0.30 4.66 -25.90
N THR A 138 -0.04 4.87 -27.19
CA THR A 138 -0.85 4.39 -28.29
C THR A 138 -0.01 3.79 -29.41
N ARG A 139 -0.65 3.10 -30.35
CA ARG A 139 -0.03 2.75 -31.62
C ARG A 139 0.44 4.03 -32.32
N SER A 140 1.52 3.93 -33.07
CA SER A 140 2.15 5.05 -33.76
C SER A 140 1.22 5.78 -34.77
N SER A 141 0.15 5.12 -35.22
CA SER A 141 -0.87 5.70 -36.11
C SER A 141 -1.82 6.68 -35.44
N ILE A 142 -1.91 6.68 -34.10
CA ILE A 142 -2.79 7.58 -33.32
C ILE A 142 -1.91 8.71 -32.78
N LYS A 143 -2.14 9.92 -33.28
CA LYS A 143 -1.29 11.10 -33.00
C LYS A 143 -1.99 12.21 -32.21
N ARG A 144 -3.31 12.19 -32.16
CA ARG A 144 -4.12 13.21 -31.49
C ARG A 144 -5.18 12.57 -30.61
N PRO A 145 -5.53 13.17 -29.47
CA PRO A 145 -6.51 12.63 -28.53
C PRO A 145 -7.88 12.32 -29.17
N GLU A 146 -8.32 13.11 -30.14
CA GLU A 146 -9.61 12.93 -30.82
C GLU A 146 -9.66 11.63 -31.63
N GLU A 147 -8.52 11.12 -32.06
CA GLU A 147 -8.39 9.86 -32.81
C GLU A 147 -8.60 8.62 -31.93
N LEU A 148 -8.74 8.81 -30.61
CA LEU A 148 -9.13 7.75 -29.66
C LEU A 148 -10.61 7.34 -29.82
N LYS A 149 -11.43 8.11 -30.56
CA LYS A 149 -12.83 7.77 -30.80
C LYS A 149 -12.93 6.41 -31.48
N ASN A 150 -13.80 5.54 -30.95
CA ASN A 150 -13.98 4.14 -31.35
C ASN A 150 -12.74 3.25 -31.17
N LYS A 151 -11.80 3.64 -30.29
CA LYS A 151 -10.61 2.86 -29.92
C LYS A 151 -10.78 2.20 -28.56
N LYS A 152 -9.93 1.19 -28.32
CA LYS A 152 -9.85 0.46 -27.05
C LYS A 152 -8.61 0.92 -26.28
N ILE A 153 -8.78 1.41 -25.06
CA ILE A 153 -7.67 1.82 -24.18
C ILE A 153 -7.63 0.91 -22.95
N GLY A 154 -6.48 0.26 -22.76
CA GLY A 154 -6.22 -0.61 -21.63
C GLY A 154 -5.96 0.20 -20.35
N GLY A 155 -6.70 -0.14 -19.29
CA GLY A 155 -6.53 0.36 -17.93
C GLY A 155 -6.38 -0.80 -16.95
N ASP A 156 -6.26 -0.47 -15.67
CA ASP A 156 -6.32 -1.43 -14.58
C ASP A 156 -7.79 -1.80 -14.28
N ARG A 157 -8.05 -2.30 -13.09
CA ARG A 157 -9.42 -2.63 -12.66
C ARG A 157 -10.24 -1.35 -12.45
N TYR A 158 -11.55 -1.46 -12.61
CA TYR A 158 -12.47 -0.34 -12.33
C TYR A 158 -12.26 0.21 -10.92
N GLY A 159 -12.36 1.55 -10.78
CA GLY A 159 -12.14 2.26 -9.53
C GLY A 159 -10.68 2.30 -9.06
N SER A 160 -9.72 1.76 -9.80
CA SER A 160 -8.29 1.99 -9.56
C SER A 160 -7.90 3.43 -9.93
N LEU A 161 -6.71 3.87 -9.46
CA LEU A 161 -6.19 5.19 -9.86
C LEU A 161 -6.15 5.34 -11.38
N SER A 162 -5.57 4.36 -12.09
CA SER A 162 -5.42 4.46 -13.54
C SER A 162 -6.75 4.47 -14.29
N ASP A 163 -7.78 3.77 -13.81
CA ASP A 163 -9.12 3.84 -14.38
C ASP A 163 -9.71 5.24 -14.18
N LEU A 164 -9.65 5.80 -12.97
CA LEU A 164 -10.21 7.11 -12.67
C LEU A 164 -9.54 8.22 -13.49
N ILE A 165 -8.20 8.27 -13.51
CA ILE A 165 -7.48 9.32 -14.23
C ILE A 165 -7.54 9.15 -15.75
N LEU A 166 -7.66 7.92 -16.26
CA LEU A 166 -7.91 7.67 -17.69
C LEU A 166 -9.26 8.26 -18.11
N ARG A 167 -10.31 7.98 -17.32
CA ARG A 167 -11.65 8.51 -17.57
C ARG A 167 -11.70 10.03 -17.48
N GLU A 168 -10.99 10.62 -16.55
CA GLU A 168 -10.87 12.08 -16.43
C GLU A 168 -10.10 12.69 -17.64
N ALA A 169 -8.99 12.07 -18.04
CA ALA A 169 -8.24 12.51 -19.22
C ALA A 169 -9.09 12.44 -20.49
N LEU A 170 -9.86 11.37 -20.69
CA LEU A 170 -10.79 11.27 -21.82
C LEU A 170 -11.83 12.40 -21.80
N ARG A 171 -12.46 12.66 -20.63
CA ARG A 171 -13.43 13.77 -20.51
C ARG A 171 -12.80 15.14 -20.76
N TYR A 172 -11.55 15.35 -20.32
CA TYR A 172 -10.81 16.59 -20.61
C TYR A 172 -10.73 16.85 -22.11
N TYR A 173 -10.52 15.79 -22.93
CA TYR A 173 -10.52 15.87 -24.40
C TYR A 173 -11.92 15.69 -25.00
N LYS A 174 -13.00 15.87 -24.22
CA LYS A 174 -14.40 15.77 -24.66
C LYS A 174 -14.80 14.39 -25.23
N LEU A 175 -14.09 13.35 -24.85
CA LEU A 175 -14.40 11.97 -25.14
C LEU A 175 -15.15 11.32 -23.98
N VAL A 176 -16.26 10.68 -24.23
CA VAL A 176 -17.06 10.01 -23.20
C VAL A 176 -16.54 8.58 -23.02
N PRO A 177 -16.00 8.23 -21.82
CA PRO A 177 -15.56 6.87 -21.54
C PRO A 177 -16.70 5.87 -21.76
N ASP A 178 -16.37 4.70 -22.26
CA ASP A 178 -17.25 3.57 -22.58
C ASP A 178 -18.27 3.83 -23.70
N ARG A 179 -18.46 5.07 -24.13
CA ARG A 179 -19.27 5.42 -25.30
C ARG A 179 -18.40 5.75 -26.52
N ASP A 180 -17.49 6.73 -26.37
CA ASP A 180 -16.62 7.17 -27.46
C ASP A 180 -15.31 6.38 -27.50
N VAL A 181 -14.84 5.92 -26.33
CA VAL A 181 -13.60 5.16 -26.15
C VAL A 181 -13.89 3.99 -25.21
N ALA A 182 -13.66 2.76 -25.68
CA ALA A 182 -13.83 1.57 -24.84
C ALA A 182 -12.66 1.48 -23.82
N VAL A 183 -12.98 1.56 -22.53
CA VAL A 183 -12.01 1.36 -21.46
C VAL A 183 -11.98 -0.12 -21.09
N ILE A 184 -10.86 -0.79 -21.37
CA ILE A 184 -10.72 -2.25 -21.18
C ILE A 184 -9.89 -2.53 -19.93
N GLN A 185 -10.40 -3.37 -19.03
CA GLN A 185 -9.65 -3.86 -17.88
C GLN A 185 -8.61 -4.90 -18.33
N THR A 186 -7.37 -4.48 -18.48
CA THR A 186 -6.27 -5.35 -18.91
C THR A 186 -5.37 -5.81 -17.76
N GLY A 187 -5.54 -5.22 -16.57
CA GLY A 187 -4.76 -5.59 -15.38
C GLY A 187 -3.62 -4.62 -15.07
N GLY A 188 -2.56 -5.11 -14.42
CA GLY A 188 -1.39 -4.33 -14.00
C GLY A 188 -0.57 -3.76 -15.16
N LEU A 189 0.56 -3.10 -14.84
CA LEU A 189 1.40 -2.46 -15.87
C LEU A 189 1.96 -3.45 -16.89
N PRO A 190 2.48 -4.64 -16.52
CA PRO A 190 2.96 -5.62 -17.49
C PRO A 190 1.87 -6.12 -18.44
N GLU A 191 0.68 -6.38 -17.91
CA GLU A 191 -0.47 -6.88 -18.69
C GLU A 191 -0.98 -5.81 -19.66
N ARG A 192 -0.99 -4.54 -19.25
CA ARG A 192 -1.36 -3.40 -20.09
C ARG A 192 -0.40 -3.25 -21.27
N LEU A 193 0.90 -3.28 -21.02
CA LEU A 193 1.91 -3.23 -22.08
C LEU A 193 1.83 -4.46 -22.98
N GLY A 194 1.60 -5.65 -22.41
CA GLY A 194 1.38 -6.88 -23.15
C GLY A 194 0.18 -6.78 -24.10
N ALA A 195 -0.96 -6.30 -23.62
CA ALA A 195 -2.17 -6.10 -24.42
C ALA A 195 -1.95 -5.10 -25.57
N LEU A 196 -1.18 -4.04 -25.32
CA LEU A 196 -0.80 -3.07 -26.36
C LEU A 196 0.13 -3.70 -27.40
N LYS A 197 1.14 -4.48 -26.99
CA LYS A 197 2.08 -5.19 -27.86
C LYS A 197 1.37 -6.13 -28.85
N VAL A 198 0.44 -6.94 -28.36
CA VAL A 198 -0.30 -7.89 -29.20
C VAL A 198 -1.48 -7.27 -29.94
N GLY A 199 -1.74 -5.99 -29.71
CA GLY A 199 -2.82 -5.26 -30.38
C GLY A 199 -4.22 -5.59 -29.90
N ALA A 200 -4.37 -6.15 -28.70
CA ALA A 200 -5.67 -6.34 -28.05
C ALA A 200 -6.34 -5.01 -27.68
N VAL A 201 -5.51 -3.97 -27.45
CA VAL A 201 -5.93 -2.58 -27.28
C VAL A 201 -5.15 -1.65 -28.21
N ASP A 202 -5.72 -0.48 -28.51
CA ASP A 202 -5.12 0.53 -29.40
C ASP A 202 -4.18 1.47 -28.62
N GLY A 203 -4.38 1.57 -27.32
CA GLY A 203 -3.55 2.32 -26.38
C GLY A 203 -3.67 1.75 -24.98
N ALA A 204 -2.83 2.22 -24.07
CA ALA A 204 -2.86 1.86 -22.65
C ALA A 204 -2.39 3.02 -21.79
N ILE A 205 -3.02 3.19 -20.62
CA ILE A 205 -2.49 4.09 -19.60
C ILE A 205 -1.42 3.37 -18.79
N VAL A 206 -0.21 3.93 -18.74
CA VAL A 206 0.96 3.35 -18.08
C VAL A 206 1.69 4.41 -17.25
N THR A 207 2.62 3.99 -16.40
CA THR A 207 3.53 4.90 -15.69
C THR A 207 4.77 5.20 -16.54
N GLY A 208 5.51 6.27 -16.17
CA GLY A 208 6.61 6.79 -16.98
C GLY A 208 7.73 5.78 -17.27
N ASP A 209 7.99 4.83 -16.37
CA ASP A 209 8.92 3.73 -16.56
C ASP A 209 8.46 2.76 -17.66
N THR A 210 7.23 2.31 -17.59
CA THR A 210 6.62 1.45 -18.62
C THR A 210 6.46 2.20 -19.94
N ALA A 211 6.25 3.52 -19.92
CA ALA A 211 6.21 4.34 -21.13
C ALA A 211 7.56 4.36 -21.85
N LEU A 212 8.68 4.45 -21.13
CA LEU A 212 10.02 4.37 -21.74
C LEU A 212 10.25 3.03 -22.46
N GLU A 213 9.71 1.94 -21.92
CA GLU A 213 9.75 0.65 -22.61
C GLU A 213 8.85 0.66 -23.85
N ALA A 214 7.64 1.19 -23.73
CA ALA A 214 6.70 1.30 -24.84
C ALA A 214 7.26 2.16 -25.98
N GLU A 215 7.92 3.28 -25.68
CA GLU A 215 8.57 4.14 -26.69
C GLU A 215 9.67 3.38 -27.45
N LYS A 216 10.52 2.58 -26.78
CA LYS A 216 11.50 1.71 -27.42
C LYS A 216 10.91 0.68 -28.37
N LEU A 217 9.67 0.28 -28.11
CA LEU A 217 8.90 -0.64 -28.97
C LEU A 217 8.16 0.06 -30.11
N GLY A 218 8.34 1.39 -30.28
CA GLY A 218 7.73 2.19 -31.33
C GLY A 218 6.31 2.69 -31.05
N PHE A 219 5.82 2.56 -29.81
CA PHE A 219 4.54 3.16 -29.42
C PHE A 219 4.69 4.67 -29.20
N HIS A 220 3.59 5.39 -29.37
CA HIS A 220 3.54 6.84 -29.30
C HIS A 220 3.01 7.29 -27.93
N LYS A 221 3.69 8.24 -27.29
CA LYS A 221 3.18 8.93 -26.11
C LYS A 221 2.16 9.99 -26.54
N LEU A 222 0.88 9.67 -26.41
CA LEU A 222 -0.22 10.51 -26.88
C LEU A 222 -0.58 11.60 -25.86
N ILE A 223 -0.71 11.24 -24.59
CA ILE A 223 -1.13 12.15 -23.52
C ILE A 223 -0.23 11.95 -22.32
N ASP A 224 0.38 13.05 -21.83
CA ASP A 224 1.08 13.09 -20.56
C ASP A 224 0.15 13.69 -19.51
N LEU A 225 -0.31 12.86 -18.57
CA LEU A 225 -1.28 13.28 -17.56
C LEU A 225 -0.70 14.29 -16.56
N SER A 226 0.63 14.40 -16.46
CA SER A 226 1.28 15.42 -15.62
C SER A 226 1.04 16.85 -16.11
N GLN A 227 0.61 17.00 -17.37
CA GLN A 227 0.27 18.27 -17.99
C GLN A 227 -1.23 18.62 -17.88
N LEU A 228 -2.03 17.71 -17.30
CA LEU A 228 -3.47 17.91 -17.13
C LEU A 228 -3.79 18.39 -15.70
N PRO A 229 -4.91 19.09 -15.49
CA PRO A 229 -5.34 19.51 -14.17
C PRO A 229 -5.96 18.34 -13.36
N ILE A 230 -5.29 17.19 -13.36
CA ILE A 230 -5.72 15.99 -12.67
C ILE A 230 -4.73 15.73 -11.53
N GLN A 231 -5.23 15.68 -10.30
CA GLN A 231 -4.38 15.55 -9.12
C GLN A 231 -4.94 14.51 -8.14
N TYR A 232 -4.18 13.44 -7.97
CA TYR A 232 -4.40 12.44 -6.91
C TYR A 232 -3.07 12.07 -6.28
N PRO A 233 -2.96 12.08 -4.94
CA PRO A 233 -1.80 11.47 -4.28
C PRO A 233 -1.65 10.02 -4.70
N SER A 234 -0.51 9.69 -5.31
CA SER A 234 -0.28 8.42 -6.01
C SER A 234 0.44 7.36 -5.18
N SER A 235 1.05 7.75 -4.06
CA SER A 235 1.66 6.85 -3.07
C SER A 235 1.28 7.31 -1.67
N THR A 236 0.29 6.65 -1.10
CA THR A 236 -0.35 6.99 0.19
C THR A 236 -0.36 5.75 1.08
N ILE A 237 -0.03 5.91 2.34
CA ILE A 237 -0.22 4.88 3.37
C ILE A 237 -1.64 4.98 3.90
N ILE A 238 -2.40 3.92 3.69
CA ILE A 238 -3.81 3.80 4.10
C ILE A 238 -3.94 2.71 5.16
N VAL A 239 -4.72 3.00 6.19
CA VAL A 239 -5.09 2.07 7.26
C VAL A 239 -6.58 2.17 7.56
N SER A 240 -7.17 1.17 8.19
CA SER A 240 -8.50 1.34 8.77
C SER A 240 -8.43 2.22 10.03
N LYS A 241 -9.50 2.98 10.31
CA LYS A 241 -9.61 3.80 11.52
C LYS A 241 -9.48 2.96 12.79
N SER A 242 -10.07 1.77 12.79
CA SER A 242 -9.99 0.83 13.91
C SER A 242 -8.56 0.31 14.13
N PHE A 243 -7.84 -0.04 13.07
CA PHE A 243 -6.45 -0.48 13.17
C PHE A 243 -5.55 0.65 13.69
N LEU A 244 -5.72 1.88 13.19
CA LEU A 244 -4.97 3.04 13.68
C LEU A 244 -5.20 3.27 15.17
N ALA A 245 -6.45 3.22 15.63
CA ALA A 245 -6.79 3.40 17.04
C ALA A 245 -6.19 2.30 17.93
N ALA A 246 -6.25 1.04 17.49
CA ALA A 246 -5.78 -0.10 18.27
C ALA A 246 -4.24 -0.30 18.24
N LYS A 247 -3.58 0.14 17.15
CA LYS A 247 -2.17 -0.16 16.85
C LYS A 247 -1.37 1.08 16.43
N ARG A 248 -1.68 2.25 17.02
CA ARG A 248 -1.06 3.53 16.66
C ARG A 248 0.47 3.49 16.69
N GLU A 249 1.05 2.86 17.72
CA GLU A 249 2.50 2.72 17.84
C GLU A 249 3.10 1.81 16.74
N THR A 250 2.38 0.78 16.31
CA THR A 250 2.79 -0.07 15.19
C THR A 250 2.82 0.72 13.87
N VAL A 251 1.81 1.57 13.65
CA VAL A 251 1.76 2.45 12.47
C VAL A 251 2.90 3.47 12.52
N LYS A 252 3.18 4.08 13.69
CA LYS A 252 4.31 5.01 13.87
C LYS A 252 5.65 4.35 13.52
N ARG A 253 5.93 3.16 14.05
CA ARG A 253 7.14 2.40 13.74
C ARG A 253 7.25 2.01 12.27
N PHE A 254 6.13 1.68 11.62
CA PHE A 254 6.09 1.45 10.18
C PHE A 254 6.47 2.71 9.40
N LEU A 255 5.93 3.87 9.77
CA LEU A 255 6.27 5.16 9.17
C LEU A 255 7.76 5.49 9.34
N CYS A 256 8.37 5.17 10.49
CA CYS A 256 9.82 5.35 10.68
C CYS A 256 10.63 4.58 9.63
N GLY A 257 10.37 3.29 9.45
CA GLY A 257 11.04 2.47 8.44
C GLY A 257 10.79 2.98 7.02
N TRP A 258 9.56 3.39 6.72
CA TRP A 258 9.18 3.93 5.42
C TRP A 258 9.87 5.26 5.10
N ILE A 259 10.00 6.18 6.09
CA ILE A 259 10.70 7.46 5.94
C ILE A 259 12.19 7.25 5.65
N GLU A 260 12.84 6.30 6.33
CA GLU A 260 14.23 5.93 5.98
C GLU A 260 14.32 5.34 4.56
N GLY A 261 13.33 4.56 4.14
CA GLY A 261 13.20 4.08 2.76
C GLY A 261 13.06 5.23 1.76
N ILE A 262 12.31 6.28 2.08
CA ILE A 262 12.20 7.50 1.25
C ILE A 262 13.56 8.18 1.11
N LYS A 263 14.27 8.38 2.23
CA LYS A 263 15.63 8.95 2.20
C LYS A 263 16.51 8.15 1.26
N THR A 264 16.60 6.85 1.44
CA THR A 264 17.45 5.97 0.63
C THR A 264 17.07 6.05 -0.85
N ALA A 265 15.77 6.03 -1.17
CA ALA A 265 15.26 6.19 -2.54
C ALA A 265 15.72 7.50 -3.20
N LYS A 266 15.96 8.55 -2.42
CA LYS A 266 16.37 9.88 -2.92
C LYS A 266 17.87 10.03 -3.09
N ILE A 267 18.68 9.40 -2.25
CA ILE A 267 20.11 9.70 -2.16
C ILE A 267 21.04 8.54 -2.56
N ASP A 268 20.61 7.29 -2.39
CA ASP A 268 21.42 6.12 -2.75
C ASP A 268 20.96 5.56 -4.10
N LYS A 269 21.52 6.13 -5.17
CA LYS A 269 21.19 5.75 -6.54
C LYS A 269 21.43 4.26 -6.82
N ASN A 270 22.59 3.73 -6.40
CA ASN A 270 22.97 2.36 -6.76
C ASN A 270 22.07 1.34 -6.05
N TYR A 271 21.85 1.53 -4.77
CA TYR A 271 20.95 0.64 -4.01
C TYR A 271 19.52 0.73 -4.51
N THR A 272 19.02 1.94 -4.72
CA THR A 272 17.66 2.17 -5.24
C THR A 272 17.44 1.48 -6.58
N ILE A 273 18.41 1.59 -7.51
CA ILE A 273 18.35 0.92 -8.80
C ILE A 273 18.36 -0.60 -8.62
N SER A 274 19.21 -1.15 -7.74
CA SER A 274 19.26 -2.59 -7.51
C SER A 274 17.92 -3.14 -6.99
N VAL A 275 17.24 -2.40 -6.11
CA VAL A 275 15.90 -2.75 -5.64
C VAL A 275 14.86 -2.62 -6.75
N MET A 276 14.91 -1.53 -7.53
CA MET A 276 14.01 -1.36 -8.68
C MET A 276 14.17 -2.48 -9.71
N GLN A 277 15.40 -2.92 -10.03
CA GLN A 277 15.65 -4.05 -10.93
C GLN A 277 14.89 -5.31 -10.49
N LYS A 278 14.94 -5.61 -9.19
CA LYS A 278 14.30 -6.79 -8.62
C LYS A 278 12.76 -6.74 -8.77
N PHE A 279 12.14 -5.61 -8.45
CA PHE A 279 10.69 -5.47 -8.45
C PHE A 279 10.10 -5.20 -9.83
N LEU A 280 10.76 -4.40 -10.66
CA LEU A 280 10.32 -4.08 -12.02
C LEU A 280 10.73 -5.14 -13.04
N LYS A 281 11.58 -6.10 -12.65
CA LYS A 281 12.10 -7.18 -13.51
C LYS A 281 12.73 -6.66 -14.81
N THR A 282 13.43 -5.52 -14.74
CA THR A 282 14.17 -4.92 -15.86
C THR A 282 15.64 -4.80 -15.54
N SER A 283 16.51 -5.12 -16.49
CA SER A 283 17.96 -4.95 -16.38
C SER A 283 18.50 -3.76 -17.18
N ASP A 284 17.63 -3.02 -17.88
CA ASP A 284 18.04 -1.88 -18.70
C ASP A 284 18.50 -0.71 -17.81
N ARG A 285 19.80 -0.62 -17.60
CA ARG A 285 20.42 0.40 -16.75
C ARG A 285 20.08 1.82 -17.21
N SER A 286 19.99 2.07 -18.52
CA SER A 286 19.70 3.41 -19.04
C SER A 286 18.28 3.86 -18.72
N VAL A 287 17.34 2.93 -18.70
CA VAL A 287 15.96 3.17 -18.26
C VAL A 287 15.92 3.43 -16.76
N LEU A 288 16.60 2.59 -15.97
CA LEU A 288 16.63 2.71 -14.51
C LEU A 288 17.28 4.01 -14.03
N ASP A 289 18.35 4.46 -14.72
CA ASP A 289 18.98 5.75 -14.43
C ASP A 289 18.01 6.92 -14.65
N LYS A 290 17.26 6.92 -15.75
CA LYS A 290 16.24 7.94 -16.03
C LYS A 290 15.10 7.90 -14.99
N ILE A 291 14.65 6.70 -14.64
CA ILE A 291 13.64 6.50 -13.62
C ILE A 291 14.10 7.08 -12.29
N PHE A 292 15.33 6.76 -11.86
CA PHE A 292 15.87 7.28 -10.61
C PHE A 292 15.86 8.82 -10.59
N GLU A 293 16.36 9.45 -11.67
CA GLU A 293 16.42 10.93 -11.74
C GLU A 293 15.03 11.58 -11.62
N VAL A 294 13.98 10.96 -12.16
CA VAL A 294 12.60 11.43 -12.02
C VAL A 294 12.09 11.19 -10.60
N TYR A 295 12.14 9.96 -10.12
CA TYR A 295 11.47 9.58 -8.88
C TYR A 295 12.15 10.11 -7.62
N LYS A 296 13.47 10.38 -7.63
CA LYS A 296 14.13 11.07 -6.50
C LYS A 296 13.55 12.45 -6.21
N THR A 297 12.90 13.09 -7.20
CA THR A 297 12.27 14.41 -7.05
C THR A 297 10.79 14.33 -6.69
N VAL A 298 10.16 13.19 -6.96
CA VAL A 298 8.71 13.00 -6.77
C VAL A 298 8.36 12.68 -5.32
N HIS A 299 9.24 11.95 -4.63
CA HIS A 299 9.01 11.58 -3.25
C HIS A 299 9.29 12.77 -2.32
N GLU A 300 8.29 13.14 -1.52
CA GLU A 300 8.43 14.16 -0.48
C GLU A 300 9.34 13.66 0.66
N LYS A 301 10.17 14.57 1.20
CA LYS A 301 11.03 14.24 2.37
C LYS A 301 10.20 14.01 3.63
N VAL A 302 9.22 14.85 3.84
CA VAL A 302 8.24 14.76 4.94
C VAL A 302 6.94 14.27 4.34
N PRO A 303 6.55 13.01 4.57
CA PRO A 303 5.42 12.40 3.87
C PRO A 303 4.07 12.74 4.53
N THR A 304 3.81 14.01 4.78
CA THR A 304 2.58 14.49 5.42
C THR A 304 1.38 14.29 4.50
N PRO A 305 0.28 13.68 4.95
CA PRO A 305 -0.97 13.64 4.21
C PRO A 305 -1.62 15.03 4.24
N ASP A 306 -1.30 15.87 3.24
CA ASP A 306 -1.80 17.25 3.15
C ASP A 306 -3.30 17.28 2.85
N PRO A 307 -4.14 17.82 3.75
CA PRO A 307 -5.58 17.96 3.53
C PRO A 307 -5.93 18.77 2.29
N LYS A 308 -5.11 19.76 1.90
CA LYS A 308 -5.37 20.56 0.71
C LYS A 308 -5.31 19.72 -0.57
N LEU A 309 -4.27 18.90 -0.71
CA LEU A 309 -4.13 17.99 -1.86
C LEU A 309 -5.21 16.91 -1.87
N MET A 310 -5.50 16.34 -0.71
CA MET A 310 -6.59 15.36 -0.59
C MET A 310 -7.95 16.00 -0.87
N GLY A 311 -8.14 17.28 -0.50
CA GLY A 311 -9.34 18.04 -0.82
C GLY A 311 -9.51 18.28 -2.33
N VAL A 312 -8.43 18.53 -3.06
CA VAL A 312 -8.47 18.60 -4.53
C VAL A 312 -8.91 17.27 -5.12
N ALA A 313 -8.31 16.17 -4.67
CA ALA A 313 -8.67 14.83 -5.13
C ALA A 313 -10.13 14.47 -4.79
N LEU A 314 -10.61 14.83 -3.59
CA LEU A 314 -12.00 14.62 -3.18
C LEU A 314 -12.97 15.43 -4.05
N LYS A 315 -12.64 16.69 -4.35
CA LYS A 315 -13.44 17.55 -5.22
C LYS A 315 -13.51 17.01 -6.66
N GLN A 316 -12.41 16.49 -7.19
CA GLN A 316 -12.42 15.82 -8.51
C GLN A 316 -13.28 14.56 -8.49
N LEU A 317 -13.17 13.75 -7.43
CA LEU A 317 -14.00 12.57 -7.26
C LEU A 317 -15.51 12.90 -7.20
N ALA A 318 -15.88 14.04 -6.62
CA ALA A 318 -17.27 14.47 -6.50
C ALA A 318 -17.99 14.61 -7.85
N ALA A 319 -17.27 14.80 -8.94
CA ALA A 319 -17.84 14.83 -10.30
C ALA A 319 -18.46 13.46 -10.71
N THR A 320 -18.03 12.35 -10.09
CA THR A 320 -18.52 11.00 -10.37
C THR A 320 -19.13 10.33 -9.15
N VAL A 321 -18.82 10.81 -7.95
CA VAL A 321 -19.31 10.32 -6.65
C VAL A 321 -19.88 11.52 -5.87
N PRO A 322 -21.14 11.91 -6.10
CA PRO A 322 -21.71 13.14 -5.52
C PRO A 322 -21.65 13.23 -3.99
N GLN A 323 -21.68 12.08 -3.29
CA GLN A 323 -21.53 11.99 -1.83
C GLN A 323 -20.24 12.64 -1.32
N ALA A 324 -19.19 12.65 -2.14
CA ALA A 324 -17.90 13.26 -1.80
C ALA A 324 -17.99 14.77 -1.50
N ASN A 325 -19.01 15.48 -2.03
CA ASN A 325 -19.24 16.91 -1.74
C ASN A 325 -19.60 17.21 -0.28
N GLN A 326 -20.09 16.24 0.47
CA GLN A 326 -20.56 16.42 1.85
C GLN A 326 -19.49 16.07 2.88
N LEU A 327 -18.33 15.58 2.44
CA LEU A 327 -17.28 15.07 3.30
C LEU A 327 -16.21 16.14 3.59
N LYS A 328 -15.68 16.08 4.81
CA LYS A 328 -14.55 16.90 5.25
C LYS A 328 -13.29 16.07 5.16
N VAL A 329 -12.37 16.46 4.32
CA VAL A 329 -11.15 15.68 4.04
C VAL A 329 -10.28 15.49 5.29
N GLU A 330 -10.41 16.36 6.27
CA GLU A 330 -9.77 16.27 7.59
C GLU A 330 -10.18 14.99 8.34
N ASP A 331 -11.37 14.47 8.07
CA ASP A 331 -11.84 13.20 8.63
C ASP A 331 -11.22 11.98 7.94
N PHE A 332 -10.59 12.16 6.78
CA PHE A 332 -9.87 11.11 6.04
C PHE A 332 -8.37 11.16 6.30
N THR A 333 -7.79 12.34 6.50
CA THR A 333 -6.36 12.53 6.72
C THR A 333 -6.02 12.49 8.20
N ASP A 334 -4.91 11.82 8.56
CA ASP A 334 -4.35 11.88 9.90
C ASP A 334 -2.85 12.16 9.82
N SER A 335 -2.48 13.42 9.96
CA SER A 335 -1.09 13.88 9.95
C SER A 335 -0.40 13.81 11.33
N SER A 336 -1.12 13.39 12.37
CA SER A 336 -0.63 13.45 13.76
C SER A 336 0.66 12.65 13.96
N LEU A 337 0.79 11.47 13.34
CA LEU A 337 1.99 10.65 13.46
C LEU A 337 3.21 11.26 12.78
N ILE A 338 3.04 11.88 11.62
CA ILE A 338 4.14 12.58 10.93
C ILE A 338 4.55 13.82 11.73
N ALA A 339 3.59 14.62 12.20
CA ALA A 339 3.88 15.79 13.06
C ALA A 339 4.59 15.40 14.37
N GLU A 340 4.22 14.27 14.98
CA GLU A 340 4.91 13.71 16.14
C GLU A 340 6.37 13.35 15.80
N LEU A 341 6.61 12.65 14.70
CA LEU A 341 7.96 12.30 14.24
C LEU A 341 8.82 13.54 13.89
N GLU A 342 8.20 14.60 13.36
CA GLU A 342 8.90 15.88 13.15
C GLU A 342 9.26 16.56 14.48
N SER A 343 8.31 16.64 15.43
CA SER A 343 8.53 17.28 16.73
C SER A 343 9.57 16.54 17.58
N GLU A 344 9.68 15.22 17.45
CA GLU A 344 10.71 14.40 18.07
C GLU A 344 12.09 14.52 17.39
N GLY A 345 12.20 15.29 16.31
CA GLY A 345 13.42 15.45 15.53
C GLY A 345 13.81 14.22 14.72
N PHE A 346 12.93 13.20 14.62
CA PHE A 346 13.22 11.95 13.91
C PHE A 346 13.53 12.19 12.41
N ILE A 347 12.71 12.99 11.73
CA ILE A 347 12.87 13.26 10.32
C ILE A 347 14.18 14.03 10.04
N ALA A 348 14.49 15.04 10.85
CA ALA A 348 15.76 15.77 10.78
C ALA A 348 16.94 14.83 10.95
N LYS A 349 16.91 13.97 12.00
CA LYS A 349 17.95 12.97 12.25
C LYS A 349 18.13 12.00 11.07
N VAL A 350 17.05 11.56 10.42
CA VAL A 350 17.11 10.69 9.25
C VAL A 350 17.87 11.35 8.11
N TYR A 351 17.63 12.64 7.83
CA TYR A 351 18.23 13.32 6.67
C TYR A 351 19.60 13.92 6.96
N ASP A 352 19.84 14.44 8.15
CA ASP A 352 21.08 15.16 8.51
C ASP A 352 22.14 14.23 9.13
N GLY A 353 21.75 13.01 9.51
CA GLY A 353 22.68 12.03 10.11
C GLY A 353 23.14 12.40 11.53
N ARG A 354 22.42 13.28 12.23
CA ARG A 354 22.75 13.73 13.59
C ARG A 354 21.90 13.08 14.65
#